data_d8e0e06e3f0aaf4accbee94161ffb838
#
_entry.id   d8e0e06e3f0aaf4accbee94161ffb838
#
_cell.length_a   1.000
_cell.length_b   1.000
_cell.length_c   1.000
_cell.angle_alpha   90.00
_cell.angle_beta   90.00
_cell.angle_gamma   90.00
#
_symmetry.space_group_name_H-M   'P 1'
#
loop_
_entity.id
_entity.type
_entity.pdbx_description
1 polymer ?
#
loop_
_entity_poly.entity_id
_entity_poly.type
_entity_poly.pdbx_seq_one_letter_code
_entity_poly.pdbx_strand_id
1 'polypeptide(L)' 'MKVVKIKWDTDGDKELLKTLPKEIDISNEFDVKDYEDDEEQLLDDISDWLTDTYGYCHFGFEVKLNINF' A
#
# COMPACT_ATOMS: atom_id res chain seq x y z
N MET A 1 -2.20 10.87 -0.54
CA MET A 1 -1.83 9.69 0.28
C MET A 1 -1.04 8.71 -0.56
N LYS A 2 0.08 8.25 -0.06
CA LYS A 2 0.95 7.29 -0.74
C LYS A 2 1.27 6.11 0.16
N VAL A 3 1.31 4.93 -0.43
CA VAL A 3 1.86 3.75 0.22
C VAL A 3 3.34 3.67 -0.17
N VAL A 4 4.22 3.56 0.81
CA VAL A 4 5.67 3.56 0.60
C VAL A 4 6.31 2.37 1.32
N LYS A 5 7.55 2.07 0.96
CA LYS A 5 8.34 1.00 1.57
C LYS A 5 7.60 -0.33 1.58
N ILE A 6 6.93 -0.65 0.47
CA ILE A 6 6.19 -1.91 0.34
C ILE A 6 7.19 -3.07 0.25
N LYS A 7 7.06 -4.02 1.16
CA LYS A 7 7.90 -5.23 1.18
C LYS A 7 7.10 -6.38 0.59
N TRP A 8 7.18 -6.56 -0.72
CA TRP A 8 6.49 -7.62 -1.42
C TRP A 8 7.06 -8.99 -1.09
N ASP A 9 6.17 -9.97 -0.97
CA ASP A 9 6.53 -11.37 -0.85
C ASP A 9 6.51 -11.99 -2.24
N THR A 10 7.67 -12.13 -2.84
CA THR A 10 7.83 -12.71 -4.18
C THR A 10 8.42 -14.10 -4.13
N ASP A 11 8.43 -14.71 -2.97
CA ASP A 11 8.92 -16.08 -2.77
C ASP A 11 10.38 -16.26 -3.22
N GLY A 12 11.17 -15.21 -3.02
CA GLY A 12 12.59 -15.21 -3.38
C GLY A 12 12.91 -14.80 -4.81
N ASP A 13 11.90 -14.43 -5.59
CA ASP A 13 12.12 -13.98 -6.97
C ASP A 13 12.52 -12.50 -6.98
N LYS A 14 13.80 -12.24 -7.08
CA LYS A 14 14.35 -10.89 -7.05
C LYS A 14 14.02 -10.09 -8.32
N GLU A 15 13.87 -10.74 -9.45
CA GLU A 15 13.51 -10.07 -10.69
C GLU A 15 12.07 -9.59 -10.65
N LEU A 16 11.17 -10.40 -10.14
CA LEU A 16 9.78 -10.02 -9.93
C LEU A 16 9.68 -8.86 -8.93
N LEU A 17 10.47 -8.93 -7.85
CA LEU A 17 10.49 -7.87 -6.85
C LEU A 17 10.87 -6.51 -7.45
N LYS A 18 11.78 -6.49 -8.42
CA LYS A 18 12.19 -5.25 -9.11
C LYS A 18 11.09 -4.68 -10.00
N THR A 19 10.17 -5.51 -10.48
CA THR A 19 9.07 -5.07 -11.34
C THR A 19 7.89 -4.52 -10.55
N LEU A 20 7.78 -4.87 -9.26
CA LEU A 20 6.69 -4.40 -8.41
C LEU A 20 7.03 -3.01 -7.84
N PRO A 21 6.04 -2.12 -7.75
CA PRO A 21 6.29 -0.78 -7.23
C PRO A 21 6.58 -0.81 -5.73
N LYS A 22 7.51 0.03 -5.30
CA LYS A 22 7.81 0.23 -3.88
C LYS A 22 6.97 1.36 -3.28
N GLU A 23 6.46 2.23 -4.12
CA GLU A 23 5.62 3.35 -3.74
C GLU A 23 4.45 3.47 -4.70
N ILE A 24 3.28 3.73 -4.16
CA ILE A 24 2.05 3.84 -4.96
C ILE A 24 1.24 5.02 -4.42
N ASP A 25 0.80 5.91 -5.30
CA ASP A 25 -0.14 6.96 -4.95
C ASP A 25 -1.56 6.38 -5.02
N ILE A 26 -2.22 6.32 -3.87
CA ILE A 26 -3.56 5.77 -3.73
C ILE A 26 -4.62 6.84 -3.45
N SER A 27 -4.30 8.09 -3.75
CA SER A 27 -5.22 9.20 -3.49
C SER A 27 -6.56 9.07 -4.20
N ASN A 28 -6.57 8.39 -5.37
CA ASN A 28 -7.78 8.17 -6.15
C ASN A 28 -8.56 6.92 -5.72
N GLU A 29 -7.95 6.05 -4.93
CA GLU A 29 -8.54 4.78 -4.52
C GLU A 29 -9.12 4.85 -3.11
N PHE A 30 -8.53 5.67 -2.25
CA PHE A 30 -8.91 5.79 -0.84
C PHE A 30 -9.01 7.25 -0.44
N ASP A 31 -10.03 7.57 0.34
CA ASP A 31 -10.19 8.89 0.95
C ASP A 31 -9.93 8.78 2.45
N VAL A 32 -8.94 9.53 2.93
CA VAL A 32 -8.59 9.58 4.36
C VAL A 32 -9.80 9.95 5.22
N LYS A 33 -10.71 10.76 4.70
CA LYS A 33 -11.90 11.19 5.43
C LYS A 33 -12.84 10.04 5.77
N ASP A 34 -12.85 8.99 4.96
CA ASP A 34 -13.67 7.81 5.21
C ASP A 34 -13.13 6.97 6.38
N TYR A 35 -11.87 7.21 6.76
CA TYR A 35 -11.17 6.44 7.80
C TYR A 35 -10.68 7.30 8.95
N GLU A 36 -11.25 8.46 9.12
CA GLU A 36 -10.77 9.50 10.04
C GLU A 36 -10.54 8.99 11.47
N ASP A 37 -11.41 8.10 11.94
CA ASP A 37 -11.33 7.53 13.28
C ASP A 37 -10.88 6.05 13.30
N ASP A 38 -10.50 5.48 12.13
CA ASP A 38 -10.18 4.06 12.06
C ASP A 38 -9.00 3.81 11.11
N GLU A 39 -7.82 4.15 11.60
CA GLU A 39 -6.57 3.94 10.86
C GLU A 39 -6.29 2.46 10.60
N GLU A 40 -6.65 1.58 11.53
CA GLU A 40 -6.46 0.15 11.36
C GLU A 40 -7.27 -0.39 10.19
N GLN A 41 -8.51 0.06 10.03
CA GLN A 41 -9.34 -0.34 8.92
C GLN A 41 -8.77 0.16 7.59
N LEU A 42 -8.23 1.38 7.57
CA LEU A 42 -7.57 1.92 6.39
C LEU A 42 -6.39 1.03 5.97
N LEU A 43 -5.54 0.64 6.92
CA LEU A 43 -4.40 -0.22 6.63
C LEU A 43 -4.84 -1.59 6.12
N ASP A 44 -5.88 -2.17 6.70
CA ASP A 44 -6.43 -3.44 6.25
C ASP A 44 -6.98 -3.36 4.83
N ASP A 45 -7.72 -2.31 4.51
CA ASP A 45 -8.28 -2.10 3.18
C ASP A 45 -7.18 -1.88 2.14
N ILE A 46 -6.14 -1.13 2.49
CA ILE A 46 -4.98 -0.94 1.61
C ILE A 46 -4.26 -2.27 1.37
N SER A 47 -4.06 -3.06 2.41
CA SER A 47 -3.43 -4.37 2.31
C SER A 47 -4.19 -5.29 1.34
N ASP A 48 -5.51 -5.36 1.48
CA ASP A 48 -6.36 -6.15 0.59
C ASP A 48 -6.29 -5.62 -0.84
N TRP A 49 -6.32 -4.32 -1.01
CA TRP A 49 -6.23 -3.69 -2.33
C TRP A 49 -4.91 -3.99 -3.03
N LEU A 50 -3.79 -3.94 -2.29
CA LEU A 50 -2.47 -4.26 -2.84
C LEU A 50 -2.41 -5.70 -3.34
N THR A 51 -2.89 -6.63 -2.52
CA THR A 51 -2.90 -8.05 -2.87
C THR A 51 -3.80 -8.32 -4.07
N ASP A 52 -4.97 -7.71 -4.10
CA ASP A 52 -5.95 -7.87 -5.17
C ASP A 52 -5.46 -7.28 -6.50
N THR A 53 -4.84 -6.10 -6.44
CA THR A 53 -4.39 -5.37 -7.62
C THR A 53 -3.16 -6.00 -8.26
N TYR A 54 -2.20 -6.41 -7.44
CA TYR A 54 -0.92 -6.93 -7.92
C TYR A 54 -0.80 -8.45 -7.87
N GLY A 55 -1.68 -9.12 -7.12
CA GLY A 55 -1.70 -10.57 -7.05
C GLY A 55 -0.64 -11.19 -6.15
N TYR A 56 0.05 -10.39 -5.33
CA TYR A 56 1.11 -10.86 -4.43
C TYR A 56 0.85 -10.39 -3.01
N CYS A 57 1.25 -11.22 -2.05
CA CYS A 57 1.24 -10.84 -0.64
C CYS A 57 2.41 -9.90 -0.35
N HIS A 58 2.37 -9.27 0.82
CA HIS A 58 3.45 -8.38 1.28
C HIS A 58 3.70 -8.60 2.77
N PHE A 59 4.91 -8.27 3.21
CA PHE A 59 5.29 -8.36 4.63
C PHE A 59 4.96 -7.09 5.41
N GLY A 60 4.80 -5.98 4.73
CA GLY A 60 4.47 -4.72 5.36
C GLY A 60 4.64 -3.54 4.41
N PHE A 61 4.15 -2.39 4.85
CA PHE A 61 4.26 -1.13 4.12
C PHE A 61 4.05 0.03 5.09
N GLU A 62 4.34 1.23 4.62
CA GLU A 62 4.04 2.46 5.35
C GLU A 62 3.12 3.34 4.51
N VAL A 63 2.32 4.15 5.18
CA VAL A 63 1.43 5.11 4.52
C VAL A 63 1.90 6.51 4.85
N LYS A 64 2.11 7.33 3.82
CA LYS A 64 2.41 8.75 3.97
C LYS A 64 1.21 9.56 3.56
N LEU A 65 0.75 10.42 4.46
CA LEU A 65 -0.29 11.38 4.17
C LEU A 65 0.35 12.61 3.53
N ASN A 66 -0.20 13.04 2.39
CA ASN A 66 0.21 14.29 1.77
C ASN A 66 -0.44 15.44 2.52
N ILE A 67 0.22 15.93 3.54
CA ILE A 67 -0.22 17.12 4.25
C ILE A 67 0.57 18.29 3.67
N ASN A 68 -0.09 19.10 2.88
CA ASN A 68 0.47 20.36 2.40
C ASN A 68 0.15 21.45 3.41
N PHE A 69 1.19 21.96 4.01
CA PHE A 69 1.09 23.16 4.81
C PHE A 69 1.55 24.35 4.02
#